data_25448803937517d893add8d8429a00e9
#
_entry.id   25448803937517d893add8d8429a00e9
#
_cell.length_a   1.000
_cell.length_b   1.000
_cell.length_c   1.000
_cell.angle_alpha   90.00
_cell.angle_beta   90.00
_cell.angle_gamma   90.00
#
_symmetry.space_group_name_H-M   'P 1'
#
loop_
_entity.id
_entity.type
_entity.pdbx_description
1 polymer ?
#
loop_
_entity_poly.entity_id
_entity_poly.type
_entity_poly.pdbx_seq_one_letter_code
_entity_poly.pdbx_strand_id
1 'polypeptide(L)' 'MRLRIDRESDALYLRLDEREIVESEEVQPGIILDFDVHGQVVGIEMLEISKRTAEEQLRVVQVETT' A
#
# COMPACT_ATOMS: atom_id res chain seq x y z
N MET A 1 -2.10 9.70 -7.29
CA MET A 1 -1.76 8.85 -6.15
C MET A 1 -2.99 8.59 -5.31
N ARG A 2 -3.23 7.35 -4.96
CA ARG A 2 -4.40 6.97 -4.14
C ARG A 2 -3.94 6.16 -2.94
N LEU A 3 -4.48 6.50 -1.76
CA LEU A 3 -4.25 5.75 -0.54
C LEU A 3 -5.58 5.18 -0.07
N ARG A 4 -5.62 3.87 0.18
CA ARG A 4 -6.81 3.20 0.68
C ARG A 4 -6.45 2.43 1.95
N ILE A 5 -7.21 2.65 2.99
CA ILE A 5 -7.13 1.86 4.22
C ILE A 5 -8.43 1.09 4.32
N ASP A 6 -8.33 -0.23 4.23
CA ASP A 6 -9.48 -1.12 4.31
C ASP A 6 -9.47 -1.79 5.69
N ARG A 7 -10.38 -1.33 6.56
CA ARG A 7 -10.45 -1.81 7.94
C ARG A 7 -10.97 -3.25 8.01
N GLU A 8 -11.83 -3.62 7.07
CA GLU A 8 -12.40 -4.96 7.04
C GLU A 8 -11.37 -6.01 6.69
N SER A 9 -10.55 -5.76 5.69
CA SER A 9 -9.48 -6.67 5.29
C SER A 9 -8.16 -6.39 6.00
N ASP A 10 -8.12 -5.39 6.86
CA ASP A 10 -6.95 -5.01 7.64
C ASP A 10 -5.73 -4.75 6.76
N ALA A 11 -5.93 -3.99 5.69
CA ALA A 11 -4.93 -3.74 4.67
C ALA A 11 -4.85 -2.25 4.32
N LEU A 12 -3.65 -1.85 3.90
CA LEU A 12 -3.40 -0.52 3.38
C LEU A 12 -2.84 -0.68 1.97
N TYR A 13 -3.32 0.13 1.03
CA TYR A 13 -2.83 0.12 -0.34
C TYR A 13 -2.51 1.53 -0.81
N LEU A 14 -1.29 1.72 -1.30
CA LEU A 14 -0.84 2.97 -1.90
C LEU A 14 -0.60 2.74 -3.39
N ARG A 15 -1.36 3.44 -4.23
CA ARG A 15 -1.19 3.42 -5.67
C ARG A 15 -0.49 4.71 -6.09
N LEU A 16 0.77 4.58 -6.48
CA LEU A 16 1.57 5.74 -6.86
C LEU A 16 1.18 6.32 -8.22
N ASP A 17 0.88 5.43 -9.16
CA ASP A 17 0.55 5.79 -10.54
C ASP A 17 -0.48 4.80 -11.07
N GLU A 18 -1.32 5.22 -12.01
CA GLU A 18 -2.37 4.38 -12.59
C GLU A 18 -1.89 3.54 -13.78
N ARG A 19 -0.58 3.43 -13.98
CA ARG A 19 -0.02 2.56 -15.01
C ARG A 19 -0.44 1.12 -14.77
N GLU A 20 -0.54 0.36 -15.85
CA GLU A 20 -0.92 -1.05 -15.76
C GLU A 20 0.08 -1.83 -14.91
N ILE A 21 -0.43 -2.64 -14.01
CA ILE A 21 0.38 -3.55 -13.20
C ILE A 21 0.53 -4.85 -13.99
N VAL A 22 1.77 -5.24 -14.28
CA VAL A 22 2.07 -6.47 -15.02
C VAL A 22 2.60 -7.58 -14.13
N GLU A 23 3.08 -7.24 -12.93
CA GLU A 23 3.63 -8.20 -11.99
C GLU A 23 3.47 -7.69 -10.56
N SER A 24 3.26 -8.62 -9.64
CA SER A 24 3.21 -8.33 -8.21
C SER A 24 4.10 -9.32 -7.48
N GLU A 25 4.81 -8.86 -6.46
CA GLU A 25 5.72 -9.68 -5.69
C GLU A 25 5.57 -9.40 -4.19
N GLU A 26 5.43 -10.46 -3.41
CA GLU A 26 5.48 -10.36 -1.95
C GLU A 26 6.94 -10.36 -1.53
N VAL A 27 7.47 -9.19 -1.17
CA VAL A 27 8.90 -9.02 -0.88
C VAL A 27 9.27 -9.40 0.55
N GLN A 28 8.29 -9.40 1.43
CA GLN A 28 8.38 -9.94 2.78
C GLN A 28 6.96 -10.23 3.24
N PRO A 29 6.76 -11.02 4.31
CA PRO A 29 5.41 -11.35 4.74
C PRO A 29 4.52 -10.12 4.91
N GLY A 30 3.45 -10.05 4.15
CA GLY A 30 2.48 -8.98 4.22
C GLY A 30 2.83 -7.70 3.48
N ILE A 31 3.94 -7.65 2.74
CA ILE A 31 4.31 -6.49 1.93
C ILE A 31 4.39 -6.91 0.47
N ILE A 32 3.47 -6.38 -0.35
CA ILE A 32 3.38 -6.73 -1.76
C ILE A 32 3.67 -5.49 -2.59
N LEU A 33 4.57 -5.63 -3.55
CA LEU A 33 4.88 -4.56 -4.50
C LEU A 33 4.28 -4.89 -5.86
N ASP A 34 3.69 -3.88 -6.50
CA ASP A 34 3.12 -3.98 -7.84
C ASP A 34 4.01 -3.24 -8.81
N PHE A 35 4.37 -3.88 -9.92
CA PHE A 35 5.30 -3.36 -10.90
C PHE A 35 4.63 -3.10 -12.23
N ASP A 36 5.07 -2.03 -12.90
CA ASP A 36 4.65 -1.74 -14.27
C ASP A 36 5.51 -2.50 -15.28
N VAL A 37 5.27 -2.26 -16.58
CA VAL A 37 5.97 -2.93 -17.67
C VAL A 37 7.47 -2.63 -17.69
N HIS A 38 7.89 -1.54 -17.05
CA HIS A 38 9.30 -1.14 -16.98
C HIS A 38 9.98 -1.65 -15.69
N GLY A 39 9.26 -2.42 -14.88
CA GLY A 39 9.81 -2.93 -13.63
C GLY A 39 9.83 -1.91 -12.50
N GLN A 40 9.09 -0.81 -12.63
CA GLN A 40 9.01 0.19 -11.57
C GLN A 40 7.86 -0.11 -10.63
N VAL A 41 8.06 0.15 -9.33
CA VAL A 41 7.01 -0.01 -8.34
C VAL A 41 5.97 1.11 -8.50
N VAL A 42 4.72 0.73 -8.74
CA VAL A 42 3.60 1.67 -8.90
C VAL A 42 2.52 1.45 -7.85
N GLY A 43 2.62 0.39 -7.06
CA GLY A 43 1.68 0.10 -5.98
C GLY A 43 2.37 -0.63 -4.84
N ILE A 44 1.89 -0.39 -3.62
CA ILE A 44 2.41 -1.04 -2.41
C ILE A 44 1.22 -1.44 -1.55
N GLU A 45 1.14 -2.72 -1.17
CA GLU A 45 0.11 -3.21 -0.27
C GLU A 45 0.73 -3.73 1.02
N MET A 46 0.16 -3.34 2.14
CA MET A 46 0.52 -3.87 3.46
C MET A 46 -0.67 -4.58 4.06
N LEU A 47 -0.46 -5.84 4.44
CA LEU A 47 -1.47 -6.68 5.09
C LEU A 47 -1.28 -6.65 6.60
N GLU A 48 -2.35 -6.97 7.32
CA GLU A 48 -2.33 -7.03 8.78
C GLU A 48 -1.81 -5.74 9.42
N ILE A 49 -2.30 -4.60 8.94
CA ILE A 49 -1.82 -3.28 9.40
C ILE A 49 -2.08 -3.05 10.89
N SER A 50 -3.10 -3.70 11.47
CA SER A 50 -3.38 -3.59 12.91
C SER A 50 -2.24 -4.16 13.77
N LYS A 51 -1.41 -5.02 13.18
CA LYS A 51 -0.23 -5.57 13.87
C LYS A 51 1.02 -4.71 13.67
N ARG A 52 0.94 -3.73 12.76
CA ARG A 52 2.07 -2.86 12.45
C ARG A 52 1.97 -1.50 13.11
N THR A 53 0.76 -1.07 13.44
CA THR A 53 0.53 0.22 14.07
C THR A 53 -0.69 0.16 14.97
N ALA A 54 -0.82 1.14 15.87
CA ALA A 54 -1.94 1.21 16.79
C ALA A 54 -3.20 1.73 16.10
N GLU A 55 -4.36 1.40 16.64
CA GLU A 55 -5.67 1.82 16.14
C GLU A 55 -5.76 3.33 16.00
N GLU A 56 -5.21 4.08 16.94
CA GLU A 56 -5.23 5.53 16.92
C GLU A 56 -4.52 6.09 15.69
N GLN A 57 -3.46 5.42 15.24
CA GLN A 57 -2.71 5.84 14.07
C GLN A 57 -3.48 5.58 12.78
N LEU A 58 -4.33 4.55 12.76
CA LEU A 58 -5.12 4.21 11.58
C LEU A 58 -6.28 5.19 11.36
N ARG A 59 -6.63 5.99 12.36
CA ARG A 59 -7.72 6.96 12.26
C ARG A 59 -7.28 8.28 11.65
N VAL A 60 -5.99 8.53 11.61
CA VAL A 60 -5.45 9.81 11.14
C VAL A 60 -4.42 9.55 10.05
N VAL A 61 -4.72 10.05 8.86
CA VAL A 61 -3.77 10.04 7.76
C VAL A 61 -3.37 11.49 7.52
N GLN A 62 -2.10 11.79 7.74
CA GLN A 62 -1.58 13.12 7.51
C GLN A 62 -0.74 13.10 6.25
N VAL A 63 -1.06 13.99 5.31
CA VAL A 63 -0.34 14.11 4.04
C VAL A 63 0.34 15.47 4.02
N GLU A 64 1.64 15.45 3.82
CA GLU A 64 2.43 16.68 3.72
C GLU A 64 3.11 16.70 2.35
N THR A 65 3.04 17.83 1.69
CA THR A 65 3.79 18.09 0.46
C THR A 65 4.61 19.37 0.66
N THR A 66 5.80 19.38 0.12
CA THR A 66 6.71 20.54 0.22
C THR A 66 6.97 21.17 -1.13
#